data_e91f6c2738b6150006a9526fe06c7c68
#
_entry.id   e91f6c2738b6150006a9526fe06c7c68
#
_cell.length_a   1.000
_cell.length_b   1.000
_cell.length_c   1.000
_cell.angle_alpha   90.00
_cell.angle_beta   90.00
_cell.angle_gamma   90.00
#
_symmetry.space_group_name_H-M   'P 1'
#
loop_
_entity.id
_entity.type
_entity.pdbx_description
1 polymer ?
#
loop_
_entity_poly.entity_id
_entity_poly.type
_entity_poly.pdbx_seq_one_letter_code
_entity_poly.pdbx_strand_id
1 'polypeptide(L)'
;MNLNYTKNDIKKVIDNINNAKSKKNKFASLVASHDIPKIRTEIFNKISKIGEVKCAGKLLHNDDTLKNEFNNNKIEYLRDFKFNICPENTISDGYITEKLFDSFKAGCIPIYSGDENIELDLVNKNALLFYRKGKDNSEVLKEVERLNKDDKLFDAFQNQIKINDSMVDYLWDRREKILNRLEELINERLK
;
A
#
# COMPACT_ATOMS: atom_id res chain seq x y z
N MET A 1 8.11 -10.94 -6.89
CA MET A 1 8.08 -10.79 -8.37
C MET A 1 8.07 -12.18 -8.99
N ASN A 2 7.26 -12.42 -10.03
CA ASN A 2 7.30 -13.70 -10.76
C ASN A 2 8.48 -13.64 -11.74
N LEU A 3 9.42 -14.59 -11.66
CA LEU A 3 10.61 -14.64 -12.52
C LEU A 3 10.30 -14.84 -14.01
N ASN A 4 9.08 -15.32 -14.33
CA ASN A 4 8.63 -15.49 -15.71
C ASN A 4 8.06 -14.21 -16.34
N TYR A 5 7.95 -13.10 -15.59
CA TYR A 5 7.47 -11.84 -16.15
C TYR A 5 8.48 -11.27 -17.14
N THR A 6 7.96 -10.81 -18.28
CA THR A 6 8.69 -9.94 -19.19
C THR A 6 8.69 -8.50 -18.67
N LYS A 7 9.56 -7.67 -19.24
CA LYS A 7 9.57 -6.21 -18.93
C LYS A 7 8.21 -5.55 -19.22
N ASN A 8 7.52 -6.02 -20.29
CA ASN A 8 6.19 -5.55 -20.66
C ASN A 8 5.12 -5.98 -19.61
N ASP A 9 5.23 -7.16 -19.02
CA ASP A 9 4.32 -7.61 -17.97
C ASP A 9 4.49 -6.76 -16.70
N ILE A 10 5.73 -6.42 -16.34
CA ILE A 10 6.02 -5.50 -15.23
C ILE A 10 5.37 -4.14 -15.50
N LYS A 11 5.55 -3.59 -16.71
CA LYS A 11 4.91 -2.31 -17.09
C LYS A 11 3.40 -2.38 -16.98
N LYS A 12 2.75 -3.39 -17.50
CA LYS A 12 1.28 -3.57 -17.39
C LYS A 12 0.81 -3.58 -15.93
N VAL A 13 1.56 -4.23 -15.03
CA VAL A 13 1.22 -4.24 -13.59
C VAL A 13 1.30 -2.83 -13.03
N ILE A 14 2.33 -2.06 -13.36
CA ILE A 14 2.51 -0.68 -12.90
C ILE A 14 1.40 0.22 -13.47
N ASP A 15 1.09 0.11 -14.75
CA ASP A 15 0.01 0.87 -15.40
C ASP A 15 -1.34 0.57 -14.73
N ASN A 16 -1.63 -0.70 -14.42
CA ASN A 16 -2.85 -1.09 -13.71
C ASN A 16 -2.91 -0.48 -12.30
N ILE A 17 -1.79 -0.41 -11.58
CA ILE A 17 -1.71 0.23 -10.27
C ILE A 17 -1.96 1.73 -10.39
N ASN A 18 -1.31 2.40 -11.35
CA ASN A 18 -1.44 3.83 -11.56
C ASN A 18 -2.87 4.23 -11.96
N ASN A 19 -3.58 3.37 -12.70
CA ASN A 19 -4.96 3.61 -13.13
C ASN A 19 -6.02 3.08 -12.14
N ALA A 20 -5.62 2.40 -11.07
CA ALA A 20 -6.58 1.86 -10.11
C ALA A 20 -7.30 2.96 -9.34
N LYS A 21 -8.63 2.79 -9.17
CA LYS A 21 -9.51 3.71 -8.44
C LYS A 21 -10.38 2.96 -7.46
N SER A 22 -10.62 3.56 -6.30
CA SER A 22 -11.58 3.05 -5.31
C SER A 22 -13.02 3.40 -5.74
N LYS A 23 -13.99 2.64 -5.21
CA LYS A 23 -15.43 2.92 -5.38
C LYS A 23 -15.93 4.02 -4.44
N LYS A 24 -15.16 4.43 -3.43
CA LYS A 24 -15.47 5.47 -2.42
C LYS A 24 -16.73 5.23 -1.59
N ASN A 25 -17.20 3.99 -1.48
CA ASN A 25 -18.45 3.67 -0.78
C ASN A 25 -18.29 3.77 0.74
N LYS A 26 -17.07 3.53 1.25
CA LYS A 26 -16.74 3.50 2.68
C LYS A 26 -15.55 4.40 2.96
N PHE A 27 -15.44 4.86 4.21
CA PHE A 27 -14.40 5.82 4.60
C PHE A 27 -13.02 5.20 4.64
N ALA A 28 -12.74 4.30 5.60
CA ALA A 28 -11.41 3.73 5.76
C ALA A 28 -11.44 2.26 6.17
N SER A 29 -10.37 1.54 5.84
CA SER A 29 -10.19 0.15 6.23
C SER A 29 -8.87 -0.07 6.98
N LEU A 30 -8.85 -1.11 7.82
CA LEU A 30 -7.66 -1.68 8.44
C LEU A 30 -7.75 -3.21 8.40
N VAL A 31 -6.87 -3.87 7.64
CA VAL A 31 -6.81 -5.33 7.57
C VAL A 31 -5.50 -5.81 8.19
N ALA A 32 -5.55 -6.20 9.46
CA ALA A 32 -4.37 -6.65 10.20
C ALA A 32 -4.73 -7.74 11.23
N SER A 33 -3.76 -8.60 11.57
CA SER A 33 -3.95 -9.66 12.57
C SER A 33 -3.39 -9.31 13.94
N HIS A 34 -2.37 -8.44 14.01
CA HIS A 34 -1.68 -8.07 15.25
C HIS A 34 -1.13 -6.65 15.16
N ASP A 35 -0.72 -6.09 16.28
CA ASP A 35 -0.16 -4.72 16.39
C ASP A 35 1.01 -4.67 17.39
N ILE A 36 2.07 -5.41 17.09
CA ILE A 36 3.29 -5.45 17.95
C ILE A 36 3.85 -4.04 18.16
N PRO A 37 4.02 -3.19 17.11
CA PRO A 37 4.51 -1.83 17.28
C PRO A 37 3.47 -0.83 17.81
N LYS A 38 2.23 -1.23 18.04
CA LYS A 38 1.08 -0.40 18.45
C LYS A 38 0.73 0.77 17.51
N ILE A 39 1.35 0.83 16.35
CA ILE A 39 1.12 1.89 15.36
C ILE A 39 -0.26 1.80 14.71
N ARG A 40 -0.78 0.59 14.50
CA ARG A 40 -2.09 0.36 13.89
C ARG A 40 -3.21 0.87 14.77
N THR A 41 -3.16 0.55 16.05
CA THR A 41 -4.11 1.04 17.05
C THR A 41 -3.99 2.57 17.23
N GLU A 42 -2.77 3.13 17.19
CA GLU A 42 -2.57 4.57 17.24
C GLU A 42 -3.25 5.28 16.07
N ILE A 43 -3.00 4.83 14.82
CA ILE A 43 -3.62 5.39 13.62
C ILE A 43 -5.14 5.20 13.67
N PHE A 44 -5.62 3.99 13.99
CA PHE A 44 -7.04 3.69 14.12
C PHE A 44 -7.74 4.67 15.06
N ASN A 45 -7.20 4.89 16.26
CA ASN A 45 -7.77 5.80 17.27
C ASN A 45 -7.83 7.26 16.82
N LYS A 46 -6.97 7.69 15.92
CA LYS A 46 -6.99 9.04 15.34
C LYS A 46 -7.96 9.13 14.17
N ILE A 47 -7.91 8.20 13.24
CA ILE A 47 -8.71 8.19 12.00
C ILE A 47 -10.19 7.90 12.29
N SER A 48 -10.51 7.05 13.26
CA SER A 48 -11.90 6.76 13.67
C SER A 48 -12.65 7.97 14.25
N LYS A 49 -11.95 9.05 14.62
CA LYS A 49 -12.58 10.34 15.01
C LYS A 49 -13.05 11.14 13.80
N ILE A 50 -12.55 10.85 12.60
CA ILE A 50 -12.90 11.54 11.34
C ILE A 50 -14.02 10.79 10.60
N GLY A 51 -13.98 9.45 10.64
CA GLY A 51 -14.99 8.61 9.99
C GLY A 51 -14.89 7.15 10.43
N GLU A 52 -15.83 6.33 9.95
CA GLU A 52 -15.90 4.92 10.33
C GLU A 52 -14.74 4.11 9.73
N VAL A 53 -13.97 3.42 10.57
CA VAL A 53 -12.92 2.51 10.15
C VAL A 53 -13.38 1.06 10.26
N LYS A 54 -13.44 0.34 9.14
CA LYS A 54 -13.77 -1.08 9.10
C LYS A 54 -12.51 -1.94 9.28
N CYS A 55 -12.53 -2.83 10.26
CA CYS A 55 -11.41 -3.70 10.61
C CYS A 55 -11.78 -5.15 10.32
N ALA A 56 -11.38 -5.67 9.16
CA ALA A 56 -11.73 -7.02 8.71
C ALA A 56 -10.70 -8.10 9.11
N GLY A 57 -9.58 -7.72 9.72
CA GLY A 57 -8.60 -8.65 10.29
C GLY A 57 -8.94 -9.06 11.73
N LYS A 58 -8.02 -9.78 12.41
CA LYS A 58 -8.19 -10.13 13.83
C LYS A 58 -8.05 -8.93 14.77
N LEU A 59 -7.23 -7.95 14.37
CA LEU A 59 -7.02 -6.74 15.16
C LEU A 59 -8.23 -5.81 15.06
N LEU A 60 -8.77 -5.39 16.22
CA LEU A 60 -9.90 -4.45 16.31
C LEU A 60 -11.13 -4.87 15.46
N HIS A 61 -11.32 -6.17 15.29
CA HIS A 61 -12.31 -6.76 14.40
C HIS A 61 -13.72 -6.18 14.59
N ASN A 62 -14.29 -5.62 13.51
CA ASN A 62 -15.65 -5.07 13.49
C ASN A 62 -16.35 -5.26 12.13
N ASP A 63 -15.76 -6.05 11.20
CA ASP A 63 -16.27 -6.22 9.85
C ASP A 63 -15.96 -7.61 9.29
N ASP A 64 -17.01 -8.37 8.99
CA ASP A 64 -16.93 -9.73 8.43
C ASP A 64 -17.02 -9.76 6.90
N THR A 65 -17.21 -8.61 6.23
CA THR A 65 -17.47 -8.56 4.78
C THR A 65 -16.30 -9.09 3.94
N LEU A 66 -15.05 -8.90 4.39
CA LEU A 66 -13.88 -9.47 3.71
C LEU A 66 -14.01 -10.99 3.51
N LYS A 67 -14.50 -11.69 4.54
CA LYS A 67 -14.69 -13.14 4.50
C LYS A 67 -15.98 -13.51 3.77
N ASN A 68 -17.10 -12.87 4.12
CA ASN A 68 -18.44 -13.29 3.72
C ASN A 68 -18.81 -12.88 2.31
N GLU A 69 -18.34 -11.71 1.85
CA GLU A 69 -18.71 -11.14 0.54
C GLU A 69 -17.56 -11.19 -0.46
N PHE A 70 -16.32 -11.07 0.02
CA PHE A 70 -15.14 -11.01 -0.85
C PHE A 70 -14.29 -12.29 -0.84
N ASN A 71 -14.73 -13.35 -0.15
CA ASN A 71 -14.02 -14.64 -0.08
C ASN A 71 -12.51 -14.47 0.25
N ASN A 72 -12.19 -13.59 1.19
CA ASN A 72 -10.85 -13.18 1.60
C ASN A 72 -10.02 -12.52 0.48
N ASN A 73 -10.61 -12.07 -0.61
CA ASN A 73 -9.93 -11.26 -1.61
C ASN A 73 -9.75 -9.83 -1.08
N LYS A 74 -8.61 -9.58 -0.46
CA LYS A 74 -8.28 -8.30 0.17
C LYS A 74 -8.33 -7.12 -0.80
N ILE A 75 -7.85 -7.30 -2.04
CA ILE A 75 -7.82 -6.20 -3.02
C ILE A 75 -9.25 -5.78 -3.40
N GLU A 76 -10.14 -6.74 -3.68
CA GLU A 76 -11.53 -6.43 -4.02
C GLU A 76 -12.27 -5.79 -2.84
N TYR A 77 -12.04 -6.28 -1.60
CA TYR A 77 -12.57 -5.66 -0.39
C TYR A 77 -12.11 -4.21 -0.24
N LEU A 78 -10.79 -3.95 -0.39
CA LEU A 78 -10.22 -2.62 -0.24
C LEU A 78 -10.77 -1.62 -1.26
N ARG A 79 -11.20 -2.05 -2.44
CA ARG A 79 -11.77 -1.16 -3.48
C ARG A 79 -12.98 -0.36 -3.04
N ASP A 80 -13.67 -0.79 -1.99
CA ASP A 80 -14.83 -0.07 -1.46
C ASP A 80 -14.46 1.15 -0.60
N PHE A 81 -13.18 1.33 -0.27
CA PHE A 81 -12.74 2.33 0.70
C PHE A 81 -12.00 3.52 0.06
N LYS A 82 -12.21 4.73 0.61
CA LYS A 82 -11.40 5.91 0.28
C LYS A 82 -9.96 5.73 0.76
N PHE A 83 -9.78 5.30 2.01
CA PHE A 83 -8.47 5.17 2.65
C PHE A 83 -8.19 3.74 3.11
N ASN A 84 -6.91 3.36 3.13
CA ASN A 84 -6.48 2.12 3.77
C ASN A 84 -5.33 2.40 4.75
N ILE A 85 -5.54 2.03 6.02
CA ILE A 85 -4.51 2.08 7.07
C ILE A 85 -3.59 0.87 6.87
N CYS A 86 -2.36 1.12 6.42
CA CYS A 86 -1.45 0.06 5.98
C CYS A 86 0.01 0.24 6.49
N PRO A 87 0.22 0.43 7.81
CA PRO A 87 1.57 0.53 8.34
C PRO A 87 2.30 -0.81 8.25
N GLU A 88 3.62 -0.74 8.08
CA GLU A 88 4.49 -1.91 8.13
C GLU A 88 4.57 -2.52 9.53
N ASN A 89 5.04 -3.77 9.63
CA ASN A 89 5.24 -4.44 10.91
C ASN A 89 6.45 -3.87 11.66
N THR A 90 7.42 -3.37 10.92
CA THR A 90 8.68 -2.82 11.43
C THR A 90 9.05 -1.61 10.60
N ILE A 91 9.63 -0.60 11.23
CA ILE A 91 10.23 0.54 10.53
C ILE A 91 11.72 0.22 10.40
N SER A 92 12.16 -0.04 9.18
CA SER A 92 13.56 -0.34 8.85
C SER A 92 13.82 0.10 7.42
N ASP A 93 15.05 0.54 7.14
CA ASP A 93 15.47 0.98 5.82
C ASP A 93 15.25 -0.13 4.77
N GLY A 94 14.59 0.23 3.67
CA GLY A 94 14.26 -0.69 2.59
C GLY A 94 13.15 -1.70 2.90
N TYR A 95 12.54 -1.68 4.10
CA TYR A 95 11.46 -2.60 4.44
C TYR A 95 10.11 -2.05 3.98
N ILE A 96 9.78 -2.38 2.75
CA ILE A 96 8.48 -2.09 2.13
C ILE A 96 7.88 -3.41 1.67
N THR A 97 6.63 -3.66 2.06
CA THR A 97 5.95 -4.91 1.74
C THR A 97 4.74 -4.69 0.82
N GLU A 98 3.99 -5.76 0.60
CA GLU A 98 2.76 -5.73 -0.20
C GLU A 98 1.71 -4.72 0.28
N LYS A 99 1.76 -4.27 1.54
CA LYS A 99 0.70 -3.46 2.17
C LYS A 99 0.44 -2.13 1.46
N LEU A 100 1.54 -1.42 1.14
CA LEU A 100 1.45 -0.17 0.38
C LEU A 100 0.91 -0.42 -1.03
N PHE A 101 1.47 -1.43 -1.71
CA PHE A 101 1.09 -1.77 -3.08
C PHE A 101 -0.34 -2.32 -3.18
N ASP A 102 -0.83 -3.06 -2.18
CA ASP A 102 -2.21 -3.52 -2.12
C ASP A 102 -3.18 -2.34 -2.03
N SER A 103 -2.84 -1.30 -1.26
CA SER A 103 -3.63 -0.07 -1.20
C SER A 103 -3.70 0.61 -2.57
N PHE A 104 -2.57 0.75 -3.25
CA PHE A 104 -2.52 1.31 -4.59
C PHE A 104 -3.29 0.48 -5.63
N LYS A 105 -3.15 -0.87 -5.60
CA LYS A 105 -3.89 -1.78 -6.50
C LYS A 105 -5.41 -1.70 -6.31
N ALA A 106 -5.85 -1.46 -5.09
CA ALA A 106 -7.26 -1.25 -4.79
C ALA A 106 -7.76 0.16 -5.16
N GLY A 107 -6.85 1.10 -5.42
CA GLY A 107 -7.15 2.50 -5.66
C GLY A 107 -7.45 3.29 -4.38
N CYS A 108 -7.15 2.75 -3.20
CA CYS A 108 -7.24 3.50 -1.95
C CYS A 108 -6.10 4.50 -1.82
N ILE A 109 -6.33 5.59 -1.08
CA ILE A 109 -5.25 6.45 -0.60
C ILE A 109 -4.65 5.76 0.64
N PRO A 110 -3.35 5.37 0.61
CA PRO A 110 -2.69 4.75 1.74
C PRO A 110 -2.47 5.75 2.88
N ILE A 111 -2.86 5.37 4.11
CA ILE A 111 -2.34 5.98 5.35
C ILE A 111 -1.22 5.05 5.82
N TYR A 112 -0.01 5.37 5.40
CA TYR A 112 1.15 4.50 5.49
C TYR A 112 2.11 4.93 6.59
N SER A 113 2.73 3.98 7.26
CA SER A 113 3.86 4.19 8.17
C SER A 113 4.88 3.07 7.95
N GLY A 114 6.10 3.44 7.64
CA GLY A 114 7.17 2.51 7.29
C GLY A 114 8.47 3.27 7.07
N ASP A 115 9.31 2.81 6.16
CA ASP A 115 10.52 3.49 5.76
C ASP A 115 10.21 4.87 5.13
N GLU A 116 10.81 5.93 5.67
CA GLU A 116 10.69 7.30 5.11
C GLU A 116 11.49 7.47 3.83
N ASN A 117 12.52 6.63 3.64
CA ASN A 117 13.37 6.60 2.46
C ASN A 117 12.86 5.63 1.40
N ILE A 118 11.51 5.38 1.36
CA ILE A 118 10.91 4.64 0.25
C ILE A 118 11.64 5.07 -1.02
N GLU A 119 12.32 4.14 -1.68
CA GLU A 119 13.21 4.41 -2.83
C GLU A 119 12.66 5.55 -3.68
N LEU A 120 13.26 6.73 -3.47
CA LEU A 120 12.68 8.06 -3.65
C LEU A 120 12.16 8.30 -5.07
N ASP A 121 12.74 7.57 -6.03
CA ASP A 121 12.44 7.75 -7.45
C ASP A 121 11.45 6.72 -8.00
N LEU A 122 11.06 5.72 -7.21
CA LEU A 122 10.21 4.61 -7.68
C LEU A 122 8.76 4.75 -7.25
N VAL A 123 8.51 5.27 -6.03
CA VAL A 123 7.16 5.50 -5.49
C VAL A 123 6.94 6.99 -5.28
N ASN A 124 5.84 7.51 -5.80
CA ASN A 124 5.46 8.90 -5.60
C ASN A 124 4.96 9.12 -4.16
N LYS A 125 5.75 9.77 -3.34
CA LYS A 125 5.41 10.11 -1.94
C LYS A 125 4.18 11.01 -1.82
N ASN A 126 3.82 11.76 -2.84
CA ASN A 126 2.63 12.61 -2.84
C ASN A 126 1.33 11.80 -3.07
N ALA A 127 1.43 10.54 -3.47
CA ALA A 127 0.27 9.65 -3.68
C ALA A 127 -0.13 8.86 -2.42
N LEU A 128 0.48 9.15 -1.26
CA LEU A 128 0.18 8.53 0.02
C LEU A 128 0.21 9.55 1.17
N LEU A 129 -0.43 9.23 2.28
CA LEU A 129 -0.41 9.99 3.52
C LEU A 129 0.53 9.31 4.50
N PHE A 130 1.69 9.93 4.75
CA PHE A 130 2.74 9.32 5.56
C PHE A 130 2.53 9.63 7.05
N TYR A 131 2.19 8.62 7.84
CA TYR A 131 1.97 8.73 9.28
C TYR A 131 3.26 8.34 10.04
N ARG A 132 3.77 9.23 10.90
CA ARG A 132 5.00 9.03 11.67
C ARG A 132 4.70 8.66 13.10
N LYS A 133 5.08 7.45 13.50
CA LYS A 133 4.87 6.98 14.89
C LYS A 133 5.52 7.93 15.89
N GLY A 134 4.74 8.34 16.91
CA GLY A 134 5.24 9.19 17.99
C GLY A 134 5.60 10.62 17.60
N LYS A 135 5.19 11.07 16.40
CA LYS A 135 5.37 12.45 15.93
C LYS A 135 4.03 13.16 15.82
N ASP A 136 4.08 14.48 15.61
CA ASP A 136 2.89 15.23 15.26
C ASP A 136 2.43 14.82 13.83
N ASN A 137 1.20 14.37 13.73
CA ASN A 137 0.55 13.95 12.48
C ASN A 137 -0.70 14.80 12.20
N SER A 138 -0.81 15.99 12.80
CA SER A 138 -1.97 16.87 12.65
C SER A 138 -2.26 17.22 11.20
N GLU A 139 -1.22 17.43 10.38
CA GLU A 139 -1.38 17.72 8.95
C GLU A 139 -1.93 16.52 8.18
N VAL A 140 -1.50 15.30 8.50
CA VAL A 140 -2.03 14.07 7.90
C VAL A 140 -3.53 13.93 8.23
N LEU A 141 -3.92 14.18 9.48
CA LEU A 141 -5.32 14.09 9.91
C LEU A 141 -6.18 15.16 9.23
N LYS A 142 -5.71 16.40 9.14
CA LYS A 142 -6.39 17.48 8.39
C LYS A 142 -6.56 17.11 6.92
N GLU A 143 -5.54 16.51 6.31
CA GLU A 143 -5.61 16.11 4.90
C GLU A 143 -6.60 14.96 4.68
N VAL A 144 -6.64 13.95 5.57
CA VAL A 144 -7.68 12.90 5.55
C VAL A 144 -9.07 13.51 5.64
N GLU A 145 -9.28 14.46 6.56
CA GLU A 145 -10.56 15.14 6.74
C GLU A 145 -10.95 15.95 5.49
N ARG A 146 -10.00 16.71 4.92
CA ARG A 146 -10.18 17.51 3.72
C ARG A 146 -10.58 16.66 2.51
N LEU A 147 -9.83 15.57 2.27
CA LEU A 147 -10.09 14.62 1.18
C LEU A 147 -11.40 13.85 1.38
N ASN A 148 -11.78 13.57 2.63
CA ASN A 148 -13.05 12.89 2.90
C ASN A 148 -14.27 13.77 2.60
N LYS A 149 -14.17 15.08 2.82
CA LYS A 149 -15.26 16.05 2.63
C LYS A 149 -15.46 16.50 1.18
N ASP A 150 -14.42 16.39 0.34
CA ASP A 150 -14.44 16.90 -1.04
C ASP A 150 -14.01 15.83 -2.03
N ASP A 151 -14.99 15.29 -2.77
CA ASP A 151 -14.74 14.22 -3.75
C ASP A 151 -13.88 14.68 -4.93
N LYS A 152 -13.89 15.97 -5.29
CA LYS A 152 -13.02 16.49 -6.38
C LYS A 152 -11.56 16.50 -5.92
N LEU A 153 -11.30 16.89 -4.68
CA LEU A 153 -9.96 16.85 -4.10
C LEU A 153 -9.48 15.40 -3.92
N PHE A 154 -10.39 14.52 -3.46
CA PHE A 154 -10.11 13.10 -3.37
C PHE A 154 -9.74 12.51 -4.74
N ASP A 155 -10.51 12.80 -5.78
CA ASP A 155 -10.25 12.32 -7.14
C ASP A 155 -8.92 12.86 -7.68
N ALA A 156 -8.62 14.13 -7.44
CA ALA A 156 -7.34 14.73 -7.83
C ALA A 156 -6.16 14.02 -7.13
N PHE A 157 -6.29 13.73 -5.83
CA PHE A 157 -5.28 12.99 -5.07
C PHE A 157 -5.12 11.55 -5.57
N GLN A 158 -6.23 10.82 -5.74
CA GLN A 158 -6.23 9.43 -6.19
C GLN A 158 -5.67 9.27 -7.62
N ASN A 159 -5.84 10.27 -8.47
CA ASN A 159 -5.39 10.25 -9.87
C ASN A 159 -3.89 10.56 -10.04
N GLN A 160 -3.16 10.87 -8.98
CA GLN A 160 -1.71 11.00 -9.06
C GLN A 160 -1.06 9.68 -9.51
N ILE A 161 0.04 9.79 -10.26
CA ILE A 161 0.90 8.63 -10.52
C ILE A 161 1.42 8.12 -9.19
N LYS A 162 1.26 6.81 -8.92
CA LYS A 162 1.63 6.15 -7.67
C LYS A 162 3.03 5.57 -7.74
N ILE A 163 3.37 4.99 -8.91
CA ILE A 163 4.64 4.32 -9.18
C ILE A 163 5.22 4.90 -10.46
N ASN A 164 6.46 5.34 -10.41
CA ASN A 164 7.17 5.92 -11.54
C ASN A 164 7.59 4.84 -12.55
N ASP A 165 7.70 5.20 -13.82
CA ASP A 165 8.08 4.26 -14.90
C ASP A 165 9.49 3.67 -14.70
N SER A 166 10.37 4.37 -14.01
CA SER A 166 11.70 3.88 -13.59
C SER A 166 11.64 2.57 -12.77
N MET A 167 10.52 2.29 -12.12
CA MET A 167 10.30 1.01 -11.42
C MET A 167 10.37 -0.19 -12.37
N VAL A 168 9.99 -0.04 -13.65
CA VAL A 168 10.06 -1.12 -14.65
C VAL A 168 11.51 -1.56 -14.84
N ASP A 169 12.41 -0.60 -15.09
CA ASP A 169 13.83 -0.87 -15.30
C ASP A 169 14.48 -1.40 -14.03
N TYR A 170 14.18 -0.79 -12.88
CA TYR A 170 14.66 -1.24 -11.60
C TYR A 170 14.31 -2.70 -11.29
N LEU A 171 13.05 -3.09 -11.44
CA LEU A 171 12.62 -4.47 -11.20
C LEU A 171 13.20 -5.44 -12.22
N TRP A 172 13.34 -5.01 -13.47
CA TRP A 172 13.97 -5.81 -14.51
C TRP A 172 15.43 -6.08 -14.20
N ASP A 173 16.20 -5.06 -13.87
CA ASP A 173 17.62 -5.19 -13.50
C ASP A 173 17.83 -6.08 -12.28
N ARG A 174 16.95 -5.96 -11.27
CA ARG A 174 16.98 -6.85 -10.09
C ARG A 174 16.72 -8.30 -10.46
N ARG A 175 15.74 -8.53 -11.35
CA ARG A 175 15.45 -9.87 -11.88
C ARG A 175 16.67 -10.47 -12.57
N GLU A 176 17.28 -9.75 -13.52
CA GLU A 176 18.46 -10.21 -14.24
C GLU A 176 19.62 -10.55 -13.29
N LYS A 177 19.88 -9.69 -12.31
CA LYS A 177 20.92 -9.96 -11.28
C LYS A 177 20.65 -11.25 -10.50
N ILE A 178 19.39 -11.51 -10.16
CA ILE A 178 19.01 -12.75 -9.45
C ILE A 178 19.24 -13.97 -10.34
N LEU A 179 18.81 -13.91 -11.61
CA LEU A 179 18.97 -15.04 -12.55
C LEU A 179 20.45 -15.34 -12.81
N ASN A 180 21.27 -14.33 -13.08
CA ASN A 180 22.69 -14.50 -13.30
C ASN A 180 23.37 -15.14 -12.08
N ARG A 181 22.99 -14.69 -10.86
CA ARG A 181 23.57 -15.28 -9.63
C ARG A 181 23.14 -16.72 -9.43
N LEU A 182 21.91 -17.09 -9.78
CA LEU A 182 21.45 -18.49 -9.75
C LEU A 182 22.21 -19.35 -10.74
N GLU A 183 22.45 -18.90 -11.95
CA GLU A 183 23.26 -19.59 -12.97
C GLU A 183 24.70 -19.83 -12.51
N GLU A 184 25.34 -18.81 -11.93
CA GLU A 184 26.68 -18.93 -11.33
C GLU A 184 26.72 -20.03 -10.26
N LEU A 185 25.77 -20.00 -9.30
CA LEU A 185 25.70 -20.98 -8.22
C LEU A 185 25.45 -22.40 -8.72
N ILE A 186 24.63 -22.58 -9.75
CA ILE A 186 24.43 -23.89 -10.38
C ILE A 186 25.71 -24.39 -11.01
N ASN A 187 26.42 -23.54 -11.78
CA ASN A 187 27.66 -23.90 -12.44
C ASN A 187 28.81 -24.18 -11.47
N GLU A 188 28.86 -23.50 -10.31
CA GLU A 188 29.81 -23.79 -9.23
C GLU A 188 29.60 -25.16 -8.59
N ARG A 189 28.35 -25.65 -8.53
CA ARG A 189 28.01 -26.97 -7.96
C ARG A 189 28.15 -28.13 -8.92
N LEU A 190 28.21 -27.88 -10.23
CA LEU A 190 28.34 -28.89 -11.27
C LEU A 190 29.82 -29.17 -11.63
N LYS A 191 30.74 -28.41 -11.06
CA LYS A 191 32.19 -28.64 -11.13
C LYS A 191 32.70 -29.44 -9.96
#